data_ecb4c21cd5455a48b1aa7b4ca3e86f00
#
_entry.id   ecb4c21cd5455a48b1aa7b4ca3e86f00
#
_cell.length_a   1.000
_cell.length_b   1.000
_cell.length_c   1.000
_cell.angle_alpha   90.00
_cell.angle_beta   90.00
_cell.angle_gamma   90.00
#
_symmetry.space_group_name_H-M   'P 1'
#
loop_
_entity.id
_entity.type
_entity.pdbx_description
1 polymer ?
#
loop_
_entity_poly.entity_id
_entity_poly.type
_entity_poly.pdbx_seq_one_letter_code
_entity_poly.pdbx_strand_id
1 'polypeptide(L)'
;CGGCSLVDYATFALIAIAMAAGNNANRSNLMNVAIFSCAMAGGLLGFLRFNAHPARVFMGDVGSFFVGGGLAGIALVTRLSLLLPIVALAMLMSSLSDIIQISHFKRTRKKTGTGQRVFRMAPMHYHFVLGGMPETHVVNMYVIGTAILCLIALVGFVA
;
A
#
# COMPACT_ATOMS: atom_id res chain seq x y z
N CYS A 1 0.41 -1.05 6.64
CA CYS A 1 -0.16 -1.91 5.59
C CYS A 1 -1.68 -1.74 5.52
N GLY A 2 -2.48 -2.17 6.51
CA GLY A 2 -3.96 -2.21 6.43
C GLY A 2 -4.63 -0.88 6.06
N GLY A 3 -4.22 0.24 6.66
CA GLY A 3 -4.82 1.56 6.37
C GLY A 3 -4.54 2.06 4.95
N CYS A 4 -3.30 1.91 4.47
CA CYS A 4 -2.96 2.28 3.09
C CYS A 4 -3.70 1.40 2.08
N SER A 5 -3.70 0.07 2.28
CA SER A 5 -4.42 -0.86 1.41
C SER A 5 -5.93 -0.59 1.36
N LEU A 6 -6.52 -0.17 2.48
CA LEU A 6 -7.94 0.25 2.49
C LEU A 6 -8.19 1.38 1.50
N VAL A 7 -7.34 2.42 1.53
CA VAL A 7 -7.45 3.57 0.62
C VAL A 7 -7.22 3.15 -0.83
N ASP A 8 -6.22 2.27 -1.06
CA ASP A 8 -5.91 1.74 -2.39
C ASP A 8 -7.10 0.98 -2.97
N TYR A 9 -7.71 0.06 -2.21
CA TYR A 9 -8.89 -0.69 -2.67
C TYR A 9 -10.11 0.19 -2.91
N ALA A 10 -10.34 1.18 -2.05
CA ALA A 10 -11.42 2.15 -2.25
C ALA A 10 -11.22 2.95 -3.55
N THR A 11 -9.99 3.34 -3.84
CA THR A 11 -9.62 4.06 -5.07
C THR A 11 -9.83 3.21 -6.30
N PHE A 12 -9.36 1.96 -6.30
CA PHE A 12 -9.59 1.04 -7.42
C PHE A 12 -11.07 0.71 -7.62
N ALA A 13 -11.87 0.64 -6.55
CA ALA A 13 -13.32 0.48 -6.66
C ALA A 13 -13.96 1.66 -7.40
N LEU A 14 -13.60 2.90 -7.03
CA LEU A 14 -14.11 4.10 -7.68
C LEU A 14 -13.68 4.18 -9.16
N ILE A 15 -12.42 3.88 -9.47
CA ILE A 15 -11.91 3.84 -10.84
C ILE A 15 -12.67 2.78 -11.66
N ALA A 16 -12.86 1.57 -11.11
CA ALA A 16 -13.58 0.50 -11.80
C ALA A 16 -15.05 0.87 -12.09
N ILE A 17 -15.71 1.56 -11.16
CA ILE A 17 -17.07 2.07 -11.35
C ILE A 17 -17.09 3.15 -12.44
N ALA A 18 -16.15 4.10 -12.42
CA ALA A 18 -16.04 5.14 -13.45
C ALA A 18 -15.79 4.55 -14.84
N MET A 19 -14.88 3.57 -14.94
CA MET A 19 -14.64 2.83 -16.20
C MET A 19 -15.89 2.07 -16.66
N ALA A 20 -16.64 1.45 -15.76
CA ALA A 20 -17.87 0.73 -16.09
C ALA A 20 -18.98 1.65 -16.60
N ALA A 21 -19.01 2.91 -16.17
CA ALA A 21 -19.95 3.90 -16.65
C ALA A 21 -19.64 4.35 -18.08
N GLY A 22 -18.36 4.41 -18.47
CA GLY A 22 -17.92 4.84 -19.80
C GLY A 22 -17.81 3.71 -20.85
N ASN A 23 -17.78 2.44 -20.44
CA ASN A 23 -17.50 1.30 -21.33
C ASN A 23 -18.55 0.20 -21.21
N ASN A 24 -19.52 0.19 -22.12
CA ASN A 24 -20.59 -0.78 -22.12
C ASN A 24 -20.14 -2.21 -22.45
N ALA A 25 -19.10 -2.39 -23.26
CA ALA A 25 -18.63 -3.72 -23.70
C ALA A 25 -18.02 -4.55 -22.54
N ASN A 26 -17.29 -3.92 -21.62
CA ASN A 26 -16.65 -4.58 -20.50
C ASN A 26 -17.27 -4.27 -19.13
N ARG A 27 -18.47 -3.68 -19.13
CA ARG A 27 -19.15 -3.21 -17.92
C ARG A 27 -19.28 -4.29 -16.85
N SER A 28 -19.65 -5.52 -17.23
CA SER A 28 -19.83 -6.62 -16.29
C SER A 28 -18.52 -6.97 -15.58
N ASN A 29 -17.41 -7.08 -16.31
CA ASN A 29 -16.10 -7.40 -15.74
C ASN A 29 -15.59 -6.29 -14.82
N LEU A 30 -15.75 -5.03 -15.21
CA LEU A 30 -15.36 -3.88 -14.39
C LEU A 30 -16.20 -3.78 -13.12
N MET A 31 -17.49 -4.11 -13.21
CA MET A 31 -18.36 -4.14 -12.04
C MET A 31 -17.98 -5.26 -11.06
N ASN A 32 -17.57 -6.43 -11.56
CA ASN A 32 -17.04 -7.51 -10.71
C ASN A 32 -15.76 -7.10 -9.99
N VAL A 33 -14.86 -6.35 -10.66
CA VAL A 33 -13.66 -5.76 -10.03
C VAL A 33 -14.05 -4.76 -8.96
N ALA A 34 -15.03 -3.90 -9.20
CA ALA A 34 -15.51 -2.95 -8.22
C ALA A 34 -16.09 -3.65 -6.99
N ILE A 35 -16.91 -4.68 -7.17
CA ILE A 35 -17.48 -5.49 -6.08
C ILE A 35 -16.37 -6.16 -5.26
N PHE A 36 -15.39 -6.77 -5.91
CA PHE A 36 -14.23 -7.37 -5.24
C PHE A 36 -13.45 -6.33 -4.43
N SER A 37 -13.17 -5.16 -5.02
CA SER A 37 -12.45 -4.09 -4.36
C SER A 37 -13.20 -3.55 -3.15
N CYS A 38 -14.52 -3.37 -3.24
CA CYS A 38 -15.37 -2.97 -2.13
C CYS A 38 -15.39 -4.03 -1.01
N ALA A 39 -15.46 -5.31 -1.36
CA ALA A 39 -15.43 -6.40 -0.39
C ALA A 39 -14.09 -6.43 0.38
N MET A 40 -12.98 -6.25 -0.33
CA MET A 40 -11.64 -6.15 0.28
C MET A 40 -11.52 -4.92 1.18
N ALA A 41 -12.01 -3.76 0.74
CA ALA A 41 -12.04 -2.55 1.56
C ALA A 41 -12.87 -2.75 2.83
N GLY A 42 -14.05 -3.37 2.73
CA GLY A 42 -14.90 -3.71 3.88
C GLY A 42 -14.22 -4.64 4.87
N GLY A 43 -13.54 -5.69 4.37
CA GLY A 43 -12.74 -6.61 5.20
C GLY A 43 -11.60 -5.90 5.92
N LEU A 44 -10.90 -4.98 5.23
CA LEU A 44 -9.84 -4.16 5.81
C LEU A 44 -10.35 -3.17 6.85
N LEU A 45 -11.54 -2.59 6.68
CA LEU A 45 -12.20 -1.77 7.70
C LEU A 45 -12.47 -2.58 8.97
N GLY A 46 -13.02 -3.79 8.81
CA GLY A 46 -13.22 -4.71 9.93
C GLY A 46 -11.92 -5.08 10.63
N PHE A 47 -10.86 -5.36 9.87
CA PHE A 47 -9.53 -5.62 10.43
C PHE A 47 -8.97 -4.43 11.20
N LEU A 48 -9.07 -3.20 10.65
CA LEU A 48 -8.56 -1.99 11.29
C LEU A 48 -9.23 -1.69 12.63
N ARG A 49 -10.47 -2.13 12.82
CA ARG A 49 -11.16 -2.01 14.14
C ARG A 49 -10.37 -2.69 15.26
N PHE A 50 -9.64 -3.76 14.96
CA PHE A 50 -8.86 -4.52 15.92
C PHE A 50 -7.34 -4.25 15.82
N ASN A 51 -6.87 -3.74 14.69
CA ASN A 51 -5.46 -3.42 14.46
C ASN A 51 -5.10 -1.97 14.82
N ALA A 52 -6.10 -1.07 14.93
CA ALA A 52 -5.85 0.30 15.40
C ALA A 52 -5.24 0.30 16.82
N HIS A 53 -4.43 1.32 17.09
CA HIS A 53 -3.72 1.41 18.38
C HIS A 53 -4.68 1.50 19.58
N PRO A 54 -4.49 0.68 20.65
CA PRO A 54 -3.53 -0.42 20.80
C PRO A 54 -3.93 -1.67 20.00
N ALA A 55 -3.02 -2.16 19.15
CA ALA A 55 -3.30 -3.27 18.25
C ALA A 55 -3.55 -4.58 19.02
N ARG A 56 -4.69 -5.23 18.74
CA ARG A 56 -5.07 -6.54 19.30
C ARG A 56 -4.83 -7.69 18.32
N VAL A 57 -4.80 -7.40 17.02
CA VAL A 57 -4.63 -8.37 15.95
C VAL A 57 -3.61 -7.84 14.94
N PHE A 58 -2.72 -8.70 14.46
CA PHE A 58 -1.74 -8.38 13.43
C PHE A 58 -2.07 -9.16 12.15
N MET A 59 -1.82 -8.56 11.00
CA MET A 59 -2.16 -9.14 9.69
C MET A 59 -1.29 -10.36 9.33
N GLY A 60 -0.02 -10.35 9.76
CA GLY A 60 0.96 -11.38 9.40
C GLY A 60 1.30 -11.38 7.89
N ASP A 61 2.20 -12.29 7.51
CA ASP A 61 2.69 -12.35 6.12
C ASP A 61 1.62 -12.86 5.16
N VAL A 62 0.84 -13.86 5.56
CA VAL A 62 -0.24 -14.42 4.72
C VAL A 62 -1.27 -13.35 4.37
N GLY A 63 -1.69 -12.55 5.35
CA GLY A 63 -2.65 -11.47 5.13
C GLY A 63 -2.09 -10.36 4.24
N SER A 64 -0.84 -9.96 4.46
CA SER A 64 -0.20 -8.91 3.65
C SER A 64 0.03 -9.34 2.20
N PHE A 65 0.45 -10.60 1.97
CA PHE A 65 0.56 -11.16 0.62
C PHE A 65 -0.79 -11.28 -0.08
N PHE A 66 -1.84 -11.70 0.64
CA PHE A 66 -3.19 -11.77 0.09
C PHE A 66 -3.69 -10.39 -0.35
N VAL A 67 -3.54 -9.38 0.49
CA VAL A 67 -3.93 -7.99 0.19
C VAL A 67 -3.11 -7.42 -0.98
N GLY A 68 -1.81 -7.62 -0.98
CA GLY A 68 -0.94 -7.16 -2.08
C GLY A 68 -1.20 -7.88 -3.40
N GLY A 69 -1.40 -9.20 -3.36
CA GLY A 69 -1.75 -10.01 -4.53
C GLY A 69 -3.10 -9.61 -5.14
N GLY A 70 -4.08 -9.32 -4.29
CA GLY A 70 -5.39 -8.81 -4.73
C GLY A 70 -5.28 -7.48 -5.46
N LEU A 71 -4.49 -6.52 -4.94
CA LEU A 71 -4.25 -5.22 -5.61
C LEU A 71 -3.54 -5.41 -6.97
N ALA A 72 -2.53 -6.27 -7.02
CA ALA A 72 -1.85 -6.59 -8.27
C ALA A 72 -2.80 -7.22 -9.28
N GLY A 73 -3.66 -8.14 -8.86
CA GLY A 73 -4.67 -8.77 -9.70
C GLY A 73 -5.66 -7.77 -10.29
N ILE A 74 -6.17 -6.84 -9.47
CA ILE A 74 -7.04 -5.75 -9.93
C ILE A 74 -6.34 -4.88 -10.99
N ALA A 75 -5.11 -4.47 -10.72
CA ALA A 75 -4.35 -3.61 -11.63
C ALA A 75 -4.09 -4.29 -12.99
N LEU A 76 -3.87 -5.60 -12.99
CA LEU A 76 -3.73 -6.39 -14.23
C LEU A 76 -5.05 -6.50 -15.00
N VAL A 77 -6.14 -6.82 -14.33
CA VAL A 77 -7.47 -6.98 -14.96
C VAL A 77 -7.97 -5.65 -15.53
N THR A 78 -7.75 -4.55 -14.82
CA THR A 78 -8.13 -3.20 -15.27
C THR A 78 -7.16 -2.61 -16.30
N ARG A 79 -6.02 -3.27 -16.56
CA ARG A 79 -4.91 -2.77 -17.39
C ARG A 79 -4.29 -1.47 -16.88
N LEU A 80 -4.42 -1.20 -15.59
CA LEU A 80 -3.89 -0.01 -14.91
C LEU A 80 -2.62 -0.33 -14.12
N SER A 81 -1.77 -1.22 -14.63
CA SER A 81 -0.56 -1.66 -13.95
C SER A 81 0.41 -0.53 -13.62
N LEU A 82 0.44 0.55 -14.45
CA LEU A 82 1.26 1.72 -14.19
C LEU A 82 0.70 2.63 -13.08
N LEU A 83 -0.58 2.52 -12.77
CA LEU A 83 -1.21 3.27 -11.69
C LEU A 83 -0.85 2.68 -10.31
N LEU A 84 -0.67 1.36 -10.25
CA LEU A 84 -0.37 0.64 -9.00
C LEU A 84 0.86 1.20 -8.26
N PRO A 85 2.03 1.43 -8.91
CA PRO A 85 3.19 2.02 -8.24
C PRO A 85 2.93 3.42 -7.66
N ILE A 86 2.06 4.21 -8.28
CA ILE A 86 1.73 5.57 -7.82
C ILE A 86 0.87 5.48 -6.57
N VAL A 87 -0.18 4.68 -6.60
CA VAL A 87 -1.13 4.50 -5.50
C VAL A 87 -0.45 3.83 -4.30
N ALA A 88 0.32 2.75 -4.53
CA ALA A 88 1.05 2.02 -3.50
C ALA A 88 2.43 2.60 -3.15
N LEU A 89 2.74 3.85 -3.55
CA LEU A 89 4.08 4.44 -3.41
C LEU A 89 4.60 4.38 -1.96
N ALA A 90 3.76 4.65 -0.98
CA ALA A 90 4.13 4.61 0.43
C ALA A 90 4.65 3.21 0.87
N MET A 91 4.00 2.14 0.38
CA MET A 91 4.43 0.77 0.64
C MET A 91 5.69 0.40 -0.15
N LEU A 92 5.78 0.84 -1.40
CA LEU A 92 6.98 0.64 -2.23
C LEU A 92 8.19 1.30 -1.61
N MET A 93 8.08 2.54 -1.11
CA MET A 93 9.17 3.25 -0.42
C MET A 93 9.63 2.50 0.83
N SER A 94 8.71 1.92 1.60
CA SER A 94 9.07 1.08 2.76
C SER A 94 9.84 -0.16 2.33
N SER A 95 9.37 -0.89 1.30
CA SER A 95 10.04 -2.09 0.79
C SER A 95 11.41 -1.78 0.16
N LEU A 96 11.51 -0.67 -0.58
CA LEU A 96 12.79 -0.20 -1.13
C LEU A 96 13.80 0.14 -0.04
N SER A 97 13.34 0.73 1.08
CA SER A 97 14.22 1.03 2.22
C SER A 97 14.84 -0.23 2.82
N ASP A 98 14.10 -1.34 2.86
CA ASP A 98 14.63 -2.64 3.31
C ASP A 98 15.68 -3.18 2.36
N ILE A 99 15.42 -3.15 1.05
CA ILE A 99 16.35 -3.63 0.02
C ILE A 99 17.65 -2.81 0.07
N ILE A 100 17.55 -1.48 0.16
CA ILE A 100 18.71 -0.57 0.26
C ILE A 100 19.50 -0.88 1.53
N GLN A 101 18.83 -0.99 2.69
CA GLN A 101 19.46 -1.30 3.96
C GLN A 101 20.23 -2.61 3.93
N ILE A 102 19.61 -3.68 3.45
CA ILE A 102 20.21 -5.02 3.38
C ILE A 102 21.38 -5.03 2.40
N SER A 103 21.22 -4.42 1.23
CA SER A 103 22.26 -4.37 0.20
C SER A 103 23.48 -3.60 0.68
N HIS A 104 23.27 -2.43 1.30
CA HIS A 104 24.33 -1.60 1.85
C HIS A 104 25.04 -2.31 3.01
N PHE A 105 24.28 -2.91 3.93
CA PHE A 105 24.84 -3.64 5.07
C PHE A 105 25.73 -4.82 4.63
N LYS A 106 25.25 -5.62 3.64
CA LYS A 106 26.02 -6.72 3.08
C LYS A 106 27.29 -6.24 2.38
N ARG A 107 27.19 -5.11 1.64
CA ARG A 107 28.34 -4.56 0.88
C ARG A 107 29.41 -4.00 1.80
N THR A 108 29.01 -3.26 2.86
CA THR A 108 29.95 -2.71 3.83
C THR A 108 30.60 -3.80 4.68
N ARG A 109 29.83 -4.81 5.10
CA ARG A 109 30.37 -5.95 5.83
C ARG A 109 31.43 -6.73 5.03
N LYS A 110 31.25 -6.85 3.71
CA LYS A 110 32.25 -7.49 2.85
C LYS A 110 33.53 -6.66 2.68
N LYS A 111 33.43 -5.30 2.76
CA LYS A 111 34.59 -4.41 2.54
C LYS A 111 35.38 -4.09 3.81
N THR A 112 34.68 -3.88 4.92
CA THR A 112 35.27 -3.36 6.17
C THR A 112 35.16 -4.33 7.36
N GLY A 113 34.60 -5.52 7.15
CA GLY A 113 34.36 -6.50 8.24
C GLY A 113 33.18 -6.12 9.15
N THR A 114 32.80 -4.85 9.23
CA THR A 114 31.67 -4.35 10.03
C THR A 114 30.60 -3.79 9.12
N GLY A 115 29.34 -4.27 9.32
CA GLY A 115 28.20 -3.78 8.53
C GLY A 115 27.76 -2.39 9.00
N GLN A 116 27.71 -1.41 8.11
CA GLN A 116 27.16 -0.09 8.40
C GLN A 116 25.70 -0.01 7.95
N ARG A 117 24.87 0.66 8.76
CA ARG A 117 23.45 0.88 8.48
C ARG A 117 23.24 2.25 7.84
N VAL A 118 22.40 2.33 6.80
CA VAL A 118 21.98 3.59 6.15
C VAL A 118 20.89 4.26 6.98
N PHE A 119 19.87 3.49 7.35
CA PHE A 119 18.79 3.94 8.23
C PHE A 119 19.02 3.45 9.65
N ARG A 120 18.52 4.18 10.65
CA ARG A 120 18.58 3.76 12.07
C ARG A 120 17.94 2.37 12.23
N MET A 121 16.83 2.13 11.53
CA MET A 121 16.16 0.84 11.40
C MET A 121 15.38 0.81 10.08
N ALA A 122 15.30 -0.33 9.43
CA ALA A 122 14.43 -0.60 8.30
C ALA A 122 13.29 -1.53 8.78
N PRO A 123 12.08 -1.41 8.22
CA PRO A 123 11.60 -0.47 7.20
C PRO A 123 11.54 1.01 7.63
N MET A 124 11.38 1.93 6.65
CA MET A 124 11.45 3.38 6.87
C MET A 124 10.54 3.91 7.99
N HIS A 125 9.38 3.31 8.22
CA HIS A 125 8.48 3.74 9.31
C HIS A 125 9.14 3.60 10.70
N TYR A 126 9.96 2.56 10.94
CA TYR A 126 10.73 2.44 12.19
C TYR A 126 11.83 3.48 12.32
N HIS A 127 12.39 3.97 11.20
CA HIS A 127 13.33 5.08 11.23
C HIS A 127 12.71 6.34 11.86
N PHE A 128 11.46 6.65 11.52
CA PHE A 128 10.71 7.79 12.07
C PHE A 128 10.34 7.57 13.55
N VAL A 129 9.91 6.37 13.92
CA VAL A 129 9.60 6.03 15.32
C VAL A 129 10.84 6.16 16.21
N LEU A 130 11.98 5.64 15.77
CA LEU A 130 13.27 5.81 16.48
C LEU A 130 13.80 7.26 16.44
N GLY A 131 13.26 8.09 15.55
CA GLY A 131 13.48 9.53 15.50
C GLY A 131 12.68 10.31 16.55
N GLY A 132 11.82 9.64 17.33
CA GLY A 132 10.99 10.26 18.38
C GLY A 132 9.54 10.54 17.97
N MET A 133 9.12 10.14 16.76
CA MET A 133 7.71 10.26 16.35
C MET A 133 6.87 9.13 16.97
N PRO A 134 5.69 9.44 17.54
CA PRO A 134 4.75 8.41 18.00
C PRO A 134 4.25 7.57 16.82
N GLU A 135 4.09 6.26 17.03
CA GLU A 135 3.66 5.31 15.98
C GLU A 135 2.36 5.74 15.28
N THR A 136 1.42 6.29 16.03
CA THR A 136 0.14 6.77 15.48
C THR A 136 0.33 7.89 14.46
N HIS A 137 1.29 8.80 14.70
CA HIS A 137 1.60 9.88 13.75
C HIS A 137 2.23 9.33 12.46
N VAL A 138 3.14 8.36 12.57
CA VAL A 138 3.74 7.71 11.41
C VAL A 138 2.69 6.98 10.58
N VAL A 139 1.79 6.23 11.23
CA VAL A 139 0.68 5.55 10.53
C VAL A 139 -0.22 6.56 9.81
N ASN A 140 -0.62 7.65 10.48
CA ASN A 140 -1.45 8.69 9.87
C ASN A 140 -0.75 9.35 8.68
N MET A 141 0.53 9.65 8.79
CA MET A 141 1.33 10.21 7.70
C MET A 141 1.32 9.30 6.46
N TYR A 142 1.49 7.99 6.64
CA TYR A 142 1.44 7.03 5.55
C TYR A 142 0.04 6.93 4.92
N VAL A 143 -1.01 6.90 5.72
CA VAL A 143 -2.41 6.82 5.22
C VAL A 143 -2.80 8.11 4.49
N ILE A 144 -2.47 9.28 5.05
CA ILE A 144 -2.75 10.57 4.41
C ILE A 144 -1.95 10.70 3.11
N GLY A 145 -0.66 10.35 3.12
CA GLY A 145 0.17 10.33 1.92
C GLY A 145 -0.41 9.44 0.81
N THR A 146 -0.84 8.23 1.16
CA THR A 146 -1.52 7.32 0.23
C THR A 146 -2.83 7.94 -0.28
N ALA A 147 -3.64 8.56 0.59
CA ALA A 147 -4.90 9.19 0.18
C ALA A 147 -4.67 10.34 -0.81
N ILE A 148 -3.64 11.17 -0.61
CA ILE A 148 -3.28 12.24 -1.55
C ILE A 148 -2.89 11.66 -2.92
N LEU A 149 -2.04 10.62 -2.93
CA LEU A 149 -1.62 9.95 -4.17
C LEU A 149 -2.82 9.31 -4.90
N CYS A 150 -3.73 8.70 -4.16
CA CYS A 150 -4.97 8.14 -4.68
C CYS A 150 -5.89 9.20 -5.29
N LEU A 151 -6.01 10.37 -4.65
CA LEU A 151 -6.77 11.50 -5.21
C LEU A 151 -6.14 12.03 -6.50
N ILE A 152 -4.81 12.17 -6.54
CA ILE A 152 -4.09 12.56 -7.76
C ILE A 152 -4.33 11.55 -8.87
N ALA A 153 -4.25 10.25 -8.55
CA ALA A 153 -4.50 9.18 -9.49
C ALA A 153 -5.94 9.19 -10.03
N LEU A 154 -6.93 9.44 -9.15
CA LEU A 154 -8.34 9.57 -9.54
C LEU A 154 -8.58 10.78 -10.45
N VAL A 155 -8.04 11.95 -10.08
CA VAL A 155 -8.17 13.16 -10.90
C VAL A 155 -7.50 12.95 -12.25
N GLY A 156 -6.27 12.41 -12.29
CA GLY A 156 -5.57 12.12 -13.55
C GLY A 156 -6.24 11.07 -14.43
N PHE A 157 -7.10 10.24 -13.85
CA PHE A 157 -7.88 9.25 -14.58
C PHE A 157 -9.19 9.83 -15.15
N VAL A 158 -9.80 10.79 -14.46
CA VAL A 158 -11.09 11.41 -14.86
C VAL A 158 -10.88 12.60 -15.80
N ALA A 159 -9.72 13.29 -15.72
CA ALA A 159 -9.37 14.41 -16.60
C ALA A 159 -8.98 13.93 -18.00
#